data_caf4afba26b27620799dc8d0a64f578f
#
_entry.id   caf4afba26b27620799dc8d0a64f578f
#
_cell.length_a   1.000
_cell.length_b   1.000
_cell.length_c   1.000
_cell.angle_alpha   90.00
_cell.angle_beta   90.00
_cell.angle_gamma   90.00
#
_symmetry.space_group_name_H-M   'P 1'
#
loop_
_entity.id
_entity.type
_entity.pdbx_description
1 polymer ?
#
loop_
_entity_poly.entity_id
_entity_poly.type
_entity_poly.pdbx_seq_one_letter_code
_entity_poly.pdbx_strand_id
1 'polypeptide(L)'
;MKTKKLAWSIVLLNLVTFTVNAQQAVNDISFGKGLMNYVAADSSFSVKFAPRMQVRYYGSSDFTDGKLGAVEHDFLVRRSRFKFDGWAYHPSIKYKMEFGLTNNDISGASEFTKGAPRLILDAVVKWGFAPGWELWAGQTKLPGNIERVISSANLQFVDRSMLNSKFNIDRDMGI
;
A
#
# COMPACT_ATOMS: atom_id res chain seq x y z
N MET A 1 -32.98 -5.96 40.89
CA MET A 1 -31.67 -5.84 40.19
C MET A 1 -31.54 -6.60 38.86
N LYS A 2 -32.34 -7.63 38.58
CA LYS A 2 -32.30 -8.39 37.31
C LYS A 2 -32.88 -7.65 36.08
N THR A 3 -33.88 -6.82 36.27
CA THR A 3 -34.54 -6.09 35.18
C THR A 3 -33.68 -4.97 34.54
N LYS A 4 -32.81 -4.30 35.31
CA LYS A 4 -31.92 -3.25 34.79
C LYS A 4 -30.85 -3.82 33.88
N LYS A 5 -30.32 -5.02 34.17
CA LYS A 5 -29.29 -5.67 33.32
C LYS A 5 -29.88 -6.13 31.97
N LEU A 6 -31.15 -6.56 31.95
CA LEU A 6 -31.82 -6.95 30.71
C LEU A 6 -32.09 -5.73 29.79
N ALA A 7 -32.46 -4.59 30.38
CA ALA A 7 -32.66 -3.35 29.61
C ALA A 7 -31.38 -2.85 28.95
N TRP A 8 -30.24 -2.93 29.65
CA TRP A 8 -28.95 -2.54 29.08
C TRP A 8 -28.47 -3.50 27.98
N SER A 9 -28.74 -4.80 28.09
CA SER A 9 -28.43 -5.76 27.04
C SER A 9 -29.25 -5.54 25.77
N ILE A 10 -30.51 -5.13 25.89
CA ILE A 10 -31.37 -4.81 24.75
C ILE A 10 -30.91 -3.50 24.07
N VAL A 11 -30.50 -2.49 24.84
CA VAL A 11 -29.94 -1.23 24.30
C VAL A 11 -28.61 -1.49 23.56
N LEU A 12 -27.73 -2.33 24.12
CA LEU A 12 -26.47 -2.69 23.44
C LEU A 12 -26.73 -3.48 22.14
N LEU A 13 -27.70 -4.38 22.14
CA LEU A 13 -28.06 -5.17 20.97
C LEU A 13 -28.64 -4.29 19.85
N ASN A 14 -29.42 -3.27 20.19
CA ASN A 14 -29.94 -2.32 19.22
C ASN A 14 -28.85 -1.36 18.69
N LEU A 15 -27.84 -1.01 19.48
CA LEU A 15 -26.71 -0.21 19.00
C LEU A 15 -25.88 -0.95 17.93
N VAL A 16 -25.78 -2.26 18.03
CA VAL A 16 -25.06 -3.09 17.06
C VAL A 16 -25.84 -3.25 15.75
N THR A 17 -27.17 -3.22 15.78
CA THR A 17 -27.99 -3.39 14.57
C THR A 17 -28.12 -2.12 13.72
N PHE A 18 -27.86 -0.91 14.26
CA PHE A 18 -27.93 0.33 13.49
C PHE A 18 -26.75 0.54 12.54
N THR A 19 -25.66 -0.24 12.66
CA THR A 19 -24.45 -0.07 11.82
C THR A 19 -24.48 -0.89 10.54
N VAL A 20 -25.47 -1.74 10.29
CA VAL A 20 -25.42 -2.72 9.19
C VAL A 20 -26.06 -2.22 7.88
N ASN A 21 -26.82 -1.12 7.88
CA ASN A 21 -27.59 -0.72 6.69
C ASN A 21 -26.93 0.35 5.80
N ALA A 22 -25.68 0.74 6.04
CA ALA A 22 -24.99 1.75 5.23
C ALA A 22 -23.90 1.20 4.28
N GLN A 23 -23.82 -0.12 4.13
CA GLN A 23 -22.73 -0.73 3.35
C GLN A 23 -23.25 -1.39 2.08
N GLN A 24 -23.34 -0.63 1.01
CA GLN A 24 -23.31 -1.21 -0.32
C GLN A 24 -21.85 -1.42 -0.73
N ALA A 25 -21.27 -2.55 -0.33
CA ALA A 25 -19.98 -2.96 -0.81
C ALA A 25 -20.12 -3.36 -2.29
N VAL A 26 -19.57 -2.57 -3.18
CA VAL A 26 -19.38 -2.97 -4.57
C VAL A 26 -18.22 -3.96 -4.59
N ASN A 27 -18.53 -5.21 -4.29
CA ASN A 27 -17.58 -6.31 -4.38
C ASN A 27 -17.44 -6.78 -5.83
N ASP A 28 -16.73 -6.02 -6.63
CA ASP A 28 -16.22 -6.55 -7.90
C ASP A 28 -14.82 -7.13 -7.61
N ILE A 29 -14.79 -8.36 -7.10
CA ILE A 29 -13.56 -9.10 -6.83
C ILE A 29 -12.98 -9.53 -8.17
N SER A 30 -12.15 -8.69 -8.78
CA SER A 30 -11.36 -9.07 -9.93
C SER A 30 -9.88 -8.96 -9.61
N PHE A 31 -9.09 -9.88 -10.14
CA PHE A 31 -7.64 -9.92 -9.95
C PHE A 31 -7.01 -8.56 -10.31
N GLY A 32 -6.18 -8.04 -9.41
CA GLY A 32 -5.49 -6.76 -9.58
C GLY A 32 -6.29 -5.51 -9.16
N LYS A 33 -7.60 -5.65 -8.85
CA LYS A 33 -8.43 -4.50 -8.40
C LYS A 33 -8.41 -4.25 -6.89
N GLY A 34 -7.61 -5.00 -6.11
CA GLY A 34 -7.56 -4.94 -4.65
C GLY A 34 -8.48 -5.96 -4.00
N LEU A 35 -8.34 -6.10 -2.67
CA LEU A 35 -9.11 -7.06 -1.87
C LEU A 35 -10.50 -6.51 -1.50
N MET A 36 -10.58 -5.22 -1.22
CA MET A 36 -11.81 -4.52 -0.89
C MET A 36 -11.90 -3.21 -1.67
N ASN A 37 -13.06 -2.95 -2.26
CA ASN A 37 -13.40 -1.65 -2.82
C ASN A 37 -14.70 -1.20 -2.17
N TYR A 38 -14.69 -0.03 -1.59
CA TYR A 38 -15.86 0.59 -0.98
C TYR A 38 -16.09 1.98 -1.58
N VAL A 39 -17.32 2.28 -1.93
CA VAL A 39 -17.75 3.62 -2.33
C VAL A 39 -18.90 3.98 -1.44
N ALA A 40 -18.88 5.15 -0.82
CA ALA A 40 -19.97 5.64 0.00
C ALA A 40 -21.24 5.82 -0.84
N ALA A 41 -22.40 5.56 -0.27
CA ALA A 41 -23.69 5.63 -0.98
C ALA A 41 -23.99 7.03 -1.56
N ASP A 42 -23.49 8.07 -0.91
CA ASP A 42 -23.56 9.47 -1.34
C ASP A 42 -22.40 9.87 -2.28
N SER A 43 -21.54 8.91 -2.64
CA SER A 43 -20.34 9.14 -3.45
C SER A 43 -19.37 10.19 -2.87
N SER A 44 -19.42 10.45 -1.56
CA SER A 44 -18.55 11.42 -0.89
C SER A 44 -17.11 10.92 -0.74
N PHE A 45 -16.89 9.61 -0.70
CA PHE A 45 -15.56 9.03 -0.65
C PHE A 45 -15.52 7.60 -1.21
N SER A 46 -14.33 7.17 -1.57
CA SER A 46 -14.06 5.77 -1.88
C SER A 46 -12.79 5.30 -1.19
N VAL A 47 -12.75 4.01 -0.89
CA VAL A 47 -11.57 3.33 -0.34
C VAL A 47 -11.34 2.05 -1.10
N LYS A 48 -10.15 1.89 -1.63
CA LYS A 48 -9.64 0.64 -2.18
C LYS A 48 -8.52 0.13 -1.29
N PHE A 49 -8.68 -1.04 -0.71
CA PHE A 49 -7.65 -1.71 0.07
C PHE A 49 -7.01 -2.82 -0.77
N ALA A 50 -5.70 -2.73 -0.95
CA ALA A 50 -4.92 -3.65 -1.77
C ALA A 50 -3.68 -4.15 -1.00
N PRO A 51 -3.84 -5.10 -0.06
CA PRO A 51 -2.70 -5.71 0.61
C PRO A 51 -1.92 -6.58 -0.36
N ARG A 52 -0.61 -6.66 -0.12
CA ARG A 52 0.28 -7.49 -0.92
C ARG A 52 1.36 -8.11 -0.05
N MET A 53 1.59 -9.39 -0.24
CA MET A 53 2.72 -10.11 0.32
C MET A 53 3.50 -10.80 -0.82
N GLN A 54 4.81 -10.75 -0.75
CA GLN A 54 5.71 -11.43 -1.68
C GLN A 54 6.77 -12.18 -0.88
N VAL A 55 6.75 -13.49 -0.99
CA VAL A 55 7.76 -14.39 -0.44
C VAL A 55 8.75 -14.71 -1.55
N ARG A 56 10.02 -14.77 -1.21
CA ARG A 56 11.09 -15.18 -2.11
C ARG A 56 11.85 -16.35 -1.49
N TYR A 57 12.00 -17.38 -2.29
CA TYR A 57 12.99 -18.44 -2.07
C TYR A 57 14.19 -18.18 -2.99
N TYR A 58 15.38 -18.39 -2.50
CA TYR A 58 16.57 -18.42 -3.33
C TYR A 58 17.55 -19.46 -2.83
N GLY A 59 18.33 -20.02 -3.77
CA GLY A 59 19.47 -20.86 -3.49
C GLY A 59 20.73 -20.14 -3.96
N SER A 60 21.78 -20.18 -3.18
CA SER A 60 23.13 -19.69 -3.53
C SER A 60 24.16 -20.77 -3.30
N SER A 61 25.19 -20.77 -4.11
CA SER A 61 26.32 -21.65 -3.96
C SER A 61 27.59 -20.92 -4.39
N ASP A 62 28.63 -21.02 -3.59
CA ASP A 62 29.90 -20.46 -3.94
C ASP A 62 30.61 -21.34 -4.98
N PHE A 63 31.29 -20.70 -5.91
CA PHE A 63 32.11 -21.38 -6.91
C PHE A 63 33.56 -21.00 -6.63
N THR A 64 34.35 -21.96 -6.11
CA THR A 64 35.75 -21.78 -5.73
C THR A 64 36.57 -22.87 -6.33
N ASP A 65 37.71 -22.53 -6.94
CA ASP A 65 38.69 -23.48 -7.55
C ASP A 65 38.03 -24.46 -8.55
N GLY A 66 37.11 -23.99 -9.36
CA GLY A 66 36.44 -24.81 -10.37
C GLY A 66 35.43 -25.82 -9.80
N LYS A 67 35.08 -25.72 -8.52
CA LYS A 67 34.11 -26.59 -7.86
C LYS A 67 32.94 -25.79 -7.31
N LEU A 68 31.74 -26.36 -7.43
CA LEU A 68 30.53 -25.84 -6.82
C LEU A 68 30.50 -26.26 -5.35
N GLY A 69 30.37 -25.28 -4.44
CA GLY A 69 30.18 -25.51 -3.02
C GLY A 69 28.80 -26.06 -2.68
N ALA A 70 28.52 -26.21 -1.39
CA ALA A 70 27.19 -26.56 -0.92
C ALA A 70 26.16 -25.50 -1.31
N VAL A 71 24.94 -25.93 -1.66
CA VAL A 71 23.86 -25.00 -1.95
C VAL A 71 23.20 -24.57 -0.65
N GLU A 72 23.25 -23.28 -0.36
CA GLU A 72 22.50 -22.67 0.72
C GLU A 72 21.14 -22.24 0.24
N HIS A 73 20.12 -22.53 1.02
CA HIS A 73 18.71 -22.23 0.69
C HIS A 73 18.15 -21.26 1.72
N ASP A 74 17.42 -20.24 1.24
CA ASP A 74 16.84 -19.26 2.12
C ASP A 74 15.43 -18.84 1.67
N PHE A 75 14.57 -18.55 2.66
CA PHE A 75 13.22 -18.03 2.47
C PHE A 75 13.11 -16.69 3.17
N LEU A 76 12.57 -15.69 2.48
CA LEU A 76 12.32 -14.41 3.08
C LEU A 76 11.02 -13.77 2.59
N VAL A 77 10.40 -12.98 3.45
CA VAL A 77 9.31 -12.09 3.04
C VAL A 77 9.94 -10.87 2.38
N ARG A 78 9.95 -10.85 1.04
CA ARG A 78 10.59 -9.79 0.27
C ARG A 78 9.84 -8.47 0.34
N ARG A 79 8.50 -8.52 0.33
CA ARG A 79 7.62 -7.36 0.49
C ARG A 79 6.35 -7.77 1.22
N SER A 80 5.94 -6.96 2.17
CA SER A 80 4.61 -7.00 2.77
C SER A 80 4.12 -5.58 2.84
N ARG A 81 2.98 -5.26 2.21
CA ARG A 81 2.52 -3.89 2.06
C ARG A 81 1.02 -3.78 2.16
N PHE A 82 0.57 -2.73 2.82
CA PHE A 82 -0.82 -2.31 2.83
C PHE A 82 -0.94 -1.04 2.02
N LYS A 83 -1.83 -1.07 1.04
CA LYS A 83 -2.11 0.07 0.17
C LYS A 83 -3.58 0.44 0.27
N PHE A 84 -3.83 1.73 0.48
CA PHE A 84 -5.13 2.35 0.44
C PHE A 84 -5.10 3.43 -0.63
N ASP A 85 -6.05 3.42 -1.55
CA ASP A 85 -6.24 4.48 -2.52
C ASP A 85 -7.73 4.74 -2.77
N GLY A 86 -8.07 5.95 -3.18
CA GLY A 86 -9.43 6.37 -3.42
C GLY A 86 -9.56 7.87 -3.63
N TRP A 87 -10.76 8.37 -3.42
CA TRP A 87 -11.03 9.82 -3.40
C TRP A 87 -11.82 10.19 -2.15
N ALA A 88 -11.78 11.48 -1.79
CA ALA A 88 -12.53 12.03 -0.68
C ALA A 88 -13.16 13.36 -1.08
N TYR A 89 -14.38 13.61 -0.64
CA TYR A 89 -15.26 14.78 -0.93
C TYR A 89 -15.69 14.87 -2.40
N HIS A 90 -14.78 14.75 -3.33
CA HIS A 90 -15.05 14.80 -4.76
C HIS A 90 -14.03 13.91 -5.51
N PRO A 91 -14.42 13.23 -6.61
CA PRO A 91 -13.50 12.36 -7.38
C PRO A 91 -12.24 13.04 -7.92
N SER A 92 -12.21 14.38 -7.96
CA SER A 92 -11.00 15.14 -8.30
C SER A 92 -9.95 15.15 -7.19
N ILE A 93 -10.33 14.86 -5.93
CA ILE A 93 -9.42 14.82 -4.79
C ILE A 93 -9.13 13.36 -4.46
N LYS A 94 -8.05 12.86 -5.00
CA LYS A 94 -7.60 11.47 -4.82
C LYS A 94 -6.56 11.41 -3.71
N TYR A 95 -6.50 10.28 -3.02
CA TYR A 95 -5.45 10.01 -2.04
C TYR A 95 -4.83 8.64 -2.28
N LYS A 96 -3.60 8.50 -1.84
CA LYS A 96 -2.89 7.21 -1.82
C LYS A 96 -2.05 7.13 -0.55
N MET A 97 -2.18 6.01 0.15
CA MET A 97 -1.33 5.65 1.29
C MET A 97 -0.80 4.25 1.08
N GLU A 98 0.50 4.05 1.23
CA GLU A 98 1.15 2.73 1.14
C GLU A 98 2.10 2.57 2.31
N PHE A 99 1.93 1.48 3.07
CA PHE A 99 2.76 1.11 4.21
C PHE A 99 3.60 -0.10 3.87
N GLY A 100 4.89 -0.07 4.22
CA GLY A 100 5.80 -1.20 4.12
C GLY A 100 6.00 -1.84 5.49
N LEU A 101 5.92 -3.17 5.55
CA LEU A 101 5.98 -3.94 6.80
C LEU A 101 7.22 -4.85 6.89
N THR A 102 8.06 -4.85 5.88
CA THR A 102 9.31 -5.65 5.89
C THR A 102 10.49 -4.82 6.36
N ASN A 103 11.51 -5.45 6.92
CA ASN A 103 12.73 -4.79 7.36
C ASN A 103 13.37 -3.95 6.25
N ASN A 104 13.31 -4.42 4.99
CA ASN A 104 13.83 -3.67 3.84
C ASN A 104 13.04 -2.40 3.52
N ASP A 105 11.75 -2.35 3.90
CA ASP A 105 10.92 -1.16 3.72
C ASP A 105 11.04 -0.20 4.92
N ILE A 106 11.30 -0.70 6.14
CA ILE A 106 11.31 0.06 7.40
C ILE A 106 12.68 0.66 7.73
N SER A 107 13.78 0.18 7.15
CA SER A 107 15.14 0.53 7.54
C SER A 107 15.50 2.01 7.32
N GLY A 108 15.73 2.74 8.41
CA GLY A 108 16.33 4.08 8.47
C GLY A 108 15.46 5.23 7.95
N ALA A 109 15.65 6.42 8.49
CA ALA A 109 15.12 7.66 7.95
C ALA A 109 15.92 8.07 6.70
N SER A 110 15.25 8.68 5.72
CA SER A 110 15.89 9.29 4.56
C SER A 110 15.84 10.81 4.69
N GLU A 111 16.90 11.50 4.34
CA GLU A 111 16.91 12.96 4.29
C GLU A 111 15.90 13.51 3.27
N PHE A 112 15.62 12.77 2.21
CA PHE A 112 14.62 13.13 1.19
C PHE A 112 13.19 13.11 1.73
N THR A 113 12.92 12.31 2.75
CA THR A 113 11.61 12.24 3.40
C THR A 113 11.54 13.07 4.68
N LYS A 114 12.56 13.88 4.96
CA LYS A 114 12.64 14.80 6.12
C LYS A 114 12.32 14.13 7.46
N GLY A 115 12.81 12.91 7.65
CA GLY A 115 12.62 12.14 8.88
C GLY A 115 11.29 11.41 8.99
N ALA A 116 10.45 11.39 7.96
CA ALA A 116 9.27 10.55 7.97
C ALA A 116 9.65 9.07 8.10
N PRO A 117 8.96 8.29 8.96
CA PRO A 117 9.25 6.87 9.12
C PRO A 117 9.18 6.14 7.79
N ARG A 118 10.14 5.30 7.49
CA ARG A 118 10.12 4.49 6.25
C ARG A 118 8.98 3.48 6.19
N LEU A 119 8.26 3.28 7.29
CA LEU A 119 7.01 2.54 7.30
C LEU A 119 6.00 3.15 6.31
N ILE A 120 5.96 4.47 6.20
CA ILE A 120 5.13 5.18 5.22
C ILE A 120 5.89 5.25 3.91
N LEU A 121 5.48 4.47 2.93
CA LEU A 121 6.08 4.47 1.61
C LEU A 121 5.49 5.57 0.72
N ASP A 122 4.16 5.66 0.65
CA ASP A 122 3.46 6.73 -0.03
C ASP A 122 2.40 7.31 0.91
N ALA A 123 2.29 8.62 0.96
CA ALA A 123 1.25 9.39 1.63
C ALA A 123 1.04 10.67 0.82
N VAL A 124 0.15 10.64 -0.17
CA VAL A 124 -0.02 11.73 -1.13
C VAL A 124 -1.48 12.01 -1.39
N VAL A 125 -1.81 13.27 -1.44
CA VAL A 125 -3.08 13.81 -1.95
C VAL A 125 -2.84 14.39 -3.33
N LYS A 126 -3.76 14.15 -4.25
CA LYS A 126 -3.71 14.59 -5.64
C LYS A 126 -5.00 15.33 -5.96
N TRP A 127 -4.88 16.55 -6.37
CA TRP A 127 -6.00 17.38 -6.75
C TRP A 127 -6.00 17.67 -8.25
N GLY A 128 -6.97 17.08 -8.96
CA GLY A 128 -7.25 17.38 -10.36
C GLY A 128 -8.07 18.66 -10.46
N PHE A 129 -7.42 19.80 -10.66
CA PHE A 129 -8.05 21.11 -10.69
C PHE A 129 -8.45 21.58 -12.11
N ALA A 130 -7.88 20.96 -13.14
CA ALA A 130 -8.22 21.21 -14.55
C ALA A 130 -7.99 19.95 -15.39
N PRO A 131 -8.62 19.81 -16.58
CA PRO A 131 -8.37 18.69 -17.48
C PRO A 131 -6.88 18.56 -17.82
N GLY A 132 -6.30 17.40 -17.51
CA GLY A 132 -4.88 17.11 -17.72
C GLY A 132 -3.92 17.68 -16.68
N TRP A 133 -4.40 18.41 -15.65
CA TRP A 133 -3.58 18.98 -14.60
C TRP A 133 -3.93 18.42 -13.24
N GLU A 134 -2.93 17.90 -12.53
CA GLU A 134 -3.04 17.43 -11.14
C GLU A 134 -1.95 18.09 -10.29
N LEU A 135 -2.34 18.62 -9.14
CA LEU A 135 -1.44 19.05 -8.08
C LEU A 135 -1.27 17.92 -7.07
N TRP A 136 -0.06 17.54 -6.77
CA TRP A 136 0.26 16.48 -5.83
C TRP A 136 0.94 17.06 -4.60
N ALA A 137 0.47 16.71 -3.41
CA ALA A 137 1.07 17.14 -2.15
C ALA A 137 1.30 15.92 -1.24
N GLY A 138 2.50 15.80 -0.71
CA GLY A 138 2.89 14.71 0.20
C GLY A 138 4.08 13.91 -0.30
N GLN A 139 4.21 12.69 0.22
CA GLN A 139 5.32 11.78 -0.09
C GLN A 139 4.88 10.73 -1.12
N THR A 140 5.60 10.61 -2.22
CA THR A 140 5.35 9.56 -3.21
C THR A 140 6.59 9.30 -4.07
N LYS A 141 6.51 8.28 -4.90
CA LYS A 141 7.56 7.99 -5.89
C LYS A 141 7.62 9.06 -6.95
N LEU A 142 8.82 9.50 -7.26
CA LEU A 142 9.07 10.34 -8.42
C LEU A 142 9.11 9.51 -9.71
N PRO A 143 8.55 10.00 -10.82
CA PRO A 143 8.57 9.33 -12.12
C PRO A 143 9.93 9.49 -12.82
N GLY A 144 11.03 9.11 -12.15
CA GLY A 144 12.40 9.33 -12.64
C GLY A 144 12.79 8.47 -13.85
N ASN A 145 12.21 7.28 -13.98
CA ASN A 145 12.41 6.39 -15.12
C ASN A 145 11.24 5.41 -15.28
N ILE A 146 11.16 4.76 -16.44
CA ILE A 146 10.06 3.87 -16.81
C ILE A 146 9.93 2.67 -15.85
N GLU A 147 11.04 2.10 -15.44
CA GLU A 147 11.07 0.96 -14.53
C GLU A 147 10.54 1.34 -13.13
N ARG A 148 10.68 2.62 -12.76
CA ARG A 148 10.19 3.15 -11.51
C ARG A 148 8.69 3.43 -11.52
N VAL A 149 8.15 3.87 -12.66
CA VAL A 149 6.72 4.09 -12.86
C VAL A 149 5.94 2.78 -12.73
N ILE A 150 6.51 1.67 -13.23
CA ILE A 150 5.88 0.36 -13.12
C ILE A 150 5.78 -0.05 -11.65
N SER A 151 4.59 -0.47 -11.24
CA SER A 151 4.37 -1.00 -9.90
C SER A 151 5.25 -2.22 -9.64
N SER A 152 5.82 -2.32 -8.44
CA SER A 152 6.58 -3.52 -8.04
C SER A 152 5.73 -4.80 -7.95
N ALA A 153 4.41 -4.71 -8.14
CA ALA A 153 3.52 -5.86 -8.31
C ALA A 153 3.53 -6.41 -9.74
N ASN A 154 3.91 -5.57 -10.71
CA ASN A 154 3.83 -5.86 -12.14
C ASN A 154 5.22 -5.95 -12.79
N LEU A 155 6.27 -6.08 -11.99
CA LEU A 155 7.61 -6.30 -12.50
C LEU A 155 7.71 -7.70 -13.10
N GLN A 156 8.47 -7.81 -14.19
CA GLN A 156 8.79 -9.09 -14.80
C GLN A 156 9.73 -9.92 -13.91
N PHE A 157 10.66 -9.27 -13.23
CA PHE A 157 11.56 -9.87 -12.25
C PHE A 157 11.17 -9.47 -10.82
N VAL A 158 11.64 -10.23 -9.84
CA VAL A 158 11.39 -9.97 -8.40
C VAL A 158 11.87 -8.59 -7.98
N ASP A 159 13.02 -8.18 -8.50
CA ASP A 159 13.65 -6.90 -8.21
C ASP A 159 13.88 -6.10 -9.49
N ARG A 160 14.05 -4.78 -9.34
CA ARG A 160 14.43 -3.87 -10.41
C ARG A 160 15.90 -4.01 -10.73
N SER A 161 16.32 -3.46 -11.87
CA SER A 161 17.73 -3.44 -12.27
C SER A 161 18.63 -2.78 -11.21
N MET A 162 19.89 -3.14 -11.19
CA MET A 162 20.87 -2.52 -10.28
C MET A 162 21.02 -1.03 -10.54
N LEU A 163 20.91 -0.57 -11.78
CA LEU A 163 20.91 0.83 -12.14
C LEU A 163 19.76 1.57 -11.46
N ASN A 164 18.56 1.00 -11.51
CA ASN A 164 17.39 1.59 -10.86
C ASN A 164 17.53 1.66 -9.33
N SER A 165 18.18 0.67 -8.70
CA SER A 165 18.34 0.67 -7.25
C SER A 165 19.42 1.65 -6.76
N LYS A 166 20.44 1.95 -7.57
CA LYS A 166 21.57 2.81 -7.17
C LYS A 166 21.44 4.27 -7.60
N PHE A 167 20.82 4.54 -8.74
CA PHE A 167 20.81 5.87 -9.37
C PHE A 167 19.42 6.49 -9.46
N ASN A 168 18.53 6.10 -8.58
CA ASN A 168 17.17 6.60 -8.59
C ASN A 168 16.79 7.25 -7.27
N ILE A 169 16.21 8.44 -7.34
CA ILE A 169 15.49 9.04 -6.22
C ILE A 169 14.22 8.23 -6.04
N ASP A 170 14.11 7.49 -4.95
CA ASP A 170 13.00 6.57 -4.73
C ASP A 170 11.70 7.31 -4.48
N ARG A 171 11.66 8.04 -3.38
CA ARG A 171 10.50 8.80 -2.92
C ARG A 171 10.97 10.11 -2.38
N ASP A 172 10.20 11.15 -2.62
CA ASP A 172 10.44 12.46 -2.09
C ASP A 172 9.16 13.05 -1.52
N MET A 173 9.30 14.06 -0.68
CA MET A 173 8.22 14.80 -0.05
C MET A 173 8.19 16.22 -0.63
N GLY A 174 7.05 16.64 -1.14
CA GLY A 174 6.89 17.95 -1.73
C GLY A 174 5.49 18.24 -2.23
N ILE A 175 5.41 19.28 -3.01
CA ILE A 175 4.21 19.73 -3.73
C ILE A 175 4.57 19.80 -5.20
#